data_95e1b57a428b7c53e593edc9f151a676
#
_entry.id   95e1b57a428b7c53e593edc9f151a676
#
_cell.length_a   1.000
_cell.length_b   1.000
_cell.length_c   1.000
_cell.angle_alpha   90.00
_cell.angle_beta   90.00
_cell.angle_gamma   90.00
#
_symmetry.space_group_name_H-M   'P 1'
#
loop_
_entity.id
_entity.type
_entity.pdbx_description
1 polymer ?
#
loop_
_entity_poly.entity_id
_entity_poly.type
_entity_poly.pdbx_seq_one_letter_code
_entity_poly.pdbx_strand_id
1 'polypeptide(L)'
;MLVELEDLGKSYFTEEVETRALRGITLQIERGEYVAIEGPSGCGKSTLLSILGLLDTPTAGRYRLNGRAVEKLSSSERATIRNREIGFIFQNFNLIGDLSIYENVELPLVYRGMTRRERRSRVEEVLERVHMSHRAKHFPMQLSGGEQQRVAVARALAGDPSILLADEPTGNLDTRNGEAVMDLLAELHEYGSTIIMVTHDARFAKHAVRAIGLLDGQLVDERIAASAL
;
A
#
# COMPACT_ATOMS: atom_id res chain seq x y z
N MET A 1 3.95 -10.48 14.69
CA MET A 1 3.12 -10.67 13.47
C MET A 1 2.30 -9.41 13.22
N LEU A 2 2.35 -8.82 12.03
CA LEU A 2 1.53 -7.65 11.66
C LEU A 2 0.31 -8.07 10.85
N VAL A 3 0.51 -8.90 9.82
CA VAL A 3 -0.55 -9.44 8.95
C VAL A 3 -0.59 -10.94 9.10
N GLU A 4 -1.78 -11.50 9.31
CA GLU A 4 -2.02 -12.94 9.36
C GLU A 4 -3.26 -13.26 8.53
N LEU A 5 -3.08 -14.03 7.46
CA LEU A 5 -4.14 -14.56 6.62
C LEU A 5 -4.16 -16.09 6.79
N GLU A 6 -5.34 -16.67 7.08
CA GLU A 6 -5.55 -18.11 7.21
C GLU A 6 -6.65 -18.54 6.24
N ASP A 7 -6.30 -19.35 5.25
CA ASP A 7 -7.20 -19.93 4.26
C ASP A 7 -8.16 -18.89 3.62
N LEU A 8 -7.62 -17.70 3.35
CA LEU A 8 -8.40 -16.55 2.90
C LEU A 8 -8.85 -16.76 1.45
N GLY A 9 -10.15 -16.62 1.20
CA GLY A 9 -10.77 -16.72 -0.11
C GLY A 9 -11.60 -15.50 -0.46
N LYS A 10 -11.69 -15.20 -1.76
CA LYS A 10 -12.58 -14.19 -2.30
C LYS A 10 -13.27 -14.69 -3.56
N SER A 11 -14.59 -14.72 -3.53
CA SER A 11 -15.45 -14.96 -4.69
C SER A 11 -16.31 -13.73 -4.98
N TYR A 12 -16.46 -13.42 -6.25
CA TYR A 12 -17.44 -12.46 -6.76
C TYR A 12 -18.57 -13.21 -7.43
N PHE A 13 -19.79 -12.81 -7.16
CA PHE A 13 -21.00 -13.44 -7.68
C PHE A 13 -21.71 -12.46 -8.60
N THR A 14 -22.00 -12.91 -9.81
CA THR A 14 -22.99 -12.32 -10.70
C THR A 14 -24.18 -13.27 -10.81
N GLU A 15 -25.27 -12.87 -11.47
CA GLU A 15 -26.47 -13.72 -11.57
C GLU A 15 -26.20 -15.10 -12.18
N GLU A 16 -25.16 -15.25 -13.00
CA GLU A 16 -24.88 -16.49 -13.75
C GLU A 16 -23.50 -17.10 -13.44
N VAL A 17 -22.55 -16.36 -12.82
CA VAL A 17 -21.15 -16.80 -12.69
C VAL A 17 -20.56 -16.49 -11.32
N GLU A 18 -19.91 -17.49 -10.73
CA GLU A 18 -18.99 -17.31 -9.60
C GLU A 18 -17.56 -17.18 -10.14
N THR A 19 -16.90 -16.05 -9.83
CA THR A 19 -15.48 -15.85 -10.12
C THR A 19 -14.69 -15.90 -8.82
N ARG A 20 -13.88 -16.94 -8.65
CA ARG A 20 -13.00 -17.12 -7.49
C ARG A 20 -11.68 -16.37 -7.72
N ALA A 21 -11.59 -15.16 -7.19
CA ALA A 21 -10.41 -14.30 -7.35
C ALA A 21 -9.26 -14.69 -6.42
N LEU A 22 -9.55 -15.22 -5.22
CA LEU A 22 -8.54 -15.74 -4.28
C LEU A 22 -9.01 -17.08 -3.70
N ARG A 23 -8.04 -17.99 -3.48
CA ARG A 23 -8.30 -19.38 -3.07
C ARG A 23 -7.28 -19.82 -2.02
N GLY A 24 -7.69 -19.90 -0.76
CA GLY A 24 -6.89 -20.49 0.31
C GLY A 24 -5.58 -19.77 0.57
N ILE A 25 -5.57 -18.43 0.52
CA ILE A 25 -4.38 -17.65 0.79
C ILE A 25 -4.03 -17.76 2.27
N THR A 26 -2.87 -18.34 2.58
CA THR A 26 -2.29 -18.37 3.91
C THR A 26 -0.95 -17.62 3.85
N LEU A 27 -0.86 -16.50 4.59
CA LEU A 27 0.29 -15.59 4.53
C LEU A 27 0.48 -14.91 5.87
N GLN A 28 1.74 -14.80 6.28
CA GLN A 28 2.15 -14.09 7.49
C GLN A 28 3.20 -13.05 7.12
N ILE A 29 3.05 -11.84 7.66
CA ILE A 29 4.01 -10.73 7.45
C ILE A 29 4.33 -10.11 8.81
N GLU A 30 5.62 -10.00 9.11
CA GLU A 30 6.13 -9.37 10.32
C GLU A 30 6.20 -7.84 10.17
N ARG A 31 6.34 -7.15 11.30
CA ARG A 31 6.66 -5.72 11.27
C ARG A 31 8.06 -5.51 10.71
N GLY A 32 8.21 -4.47 9.88
CA GLY A 32 9.48 -4.13 9.25
C GLY A 32 9.82 -5.02 8.05
N GLU A 33 8.95 -5.93 7.59
CA GLU A 33 9.18 -6.66 6.35
C GLU A 33 8.86 -5.79 5.11
N TYR A 34 9.64 -5.99 4.05
CA TYR A 34 9.31 -5.52 2.71
C TYR A 34 9.00 -6.73 1.82
N VAL A 35 7.73 -6.90 1.48
CA VAL A 35 7.23 -8.05 0.71
C VAL A 35 6.75 -7.57 -0.66
N ALA A 36 7.20 -8.21 -1.73
CA ALA A 36 6.66 -8.05 -3.07
C ALA A 36 5.73 -9.24 -3.41
N ILE A 37 4.55 -8.95 -3.94
CA ILE A 37 3.61 -9.94 -4.48
C ILE A 37 3.65 -9.82 -6.00
N GLU A 38 4.16 -10.85 -6.65
CA GLU A 38 4.36 -10.89 -8.10
C GLU A 38 3.32 -11.80 -8.77
N GLY A 39 3.01 -11.53 -10.03
CA GLY A 39 2.17 -12.42 -10.83
C GLY A 39 1.61 -11.74 -12.08
N PRO A 40 1.08 -12.51 -13.02
CA PRO A 40 0.50 -11.99 -14.26
C PRO A 40 -0.73 -11.10 -13.99
N SER A 41 -1.15 -10.33 -15.01
CA SER A 41 -2.38 -9.57 -14.92
C SER A 41 -3.58 -10.50 -14.69
N GLY A 42 -4.51 -10.09 -13.83
CA GLY A 42 -5.71 -10.86 -13.53
C GLY A 42 -5.54 -12.02 -12.53
N CYS A 43 -4.34 -12.29 -12.01
CA CYS A 43 -4.12 -13.40 -11.06
C CYS A 43 -4.64 -13.15 -9.63
N GLY A 44 -5.22 -11.97 -9.32
CA GLY A 44 -5.80 -11.66 -8.01
C GLY A 44 -5.02 -10.66 -7.15
N LYS A 45 -3.91 -10.07 -7.62
CA LYS A 45 -3.06 -9.12 -6.86
C LYS A 45 -3.85 -7.94 -6.28
N SER A 46 -4.58 -7.22 -7.13
CA SER A 46 -5.37 -6.06 -6.68
C SER A 46 -6.52 -6.45 -5.75
N THR A 47 -7.08 -7.66 -5.92
CA THR A 47 -8.08 -8.20 -4.98
C THR A 47 -7.45 -8.47 -3.62
N LEU A 48 -6.26 -9.10 -3.59
CA LEU A 48 -5.54 -9.35 -2.35
C LEU A 48 -5.16 -8.03 -1.66
N LEU A 49 -4.64 -7.07 -2.42
CA LEU A 49 -4.28 -5.75 -1.89
C LEU A 49 -5.51 -4.99 -1.35
N SER A 50 -6.66 -5.11 -2.03
CA SER A 50 -7.92 -4.48 -1.57
C SER A 50 -8.40 -5.07 -0.24
N ILE A 51 -8.24 -6.38 -0.03
CA ILE A 51 -8.58 -7.03 1.24
C ILE A 51 -7.57 -6.64 2.31
N LEU A 52 -6.26 -6.70 2.03
CA LEU A 52 -5.22 -6.26 2.96
C LEU A 52 -5.44 -4.80 3.36
N GLY A 53 -5.89 -3.98 2.42
CA GLY A 53 -6.21 -2.57 2.62
C GLY A 53 -7.56 -2.28 3.28
N LEU A 54 -8.33 -3.30 3.66
CA LEU A 54 -9.68 -3.15 4.23
C LEU A 54 -10.63 -2.35 3.32
N LEU A 55 -10.38 -2.33 2.02
CA LEU A 55 -11.28 -1.76 1.00
C LEU A 55 -12.39 -2.75 0.65
N ASP A 56 -12.06 -4.04 0.67
CA ASP A 56 -12.99 -5.16 0.45
C ASP A 56 -12.90 -6.16 1.61
N THR A 57 -13.81 -7.15 1.63
CA THR A 57 -13.86 -8.22 2.63
C THR A 57 -13.66 -9.59 1.99
N PRO A 58 -12.97 -10.52 2.64
CA PRO A 58 -12.91 -11.89 2.17
C PRO A 58 -14.29 -12.53 2.23
N THR A 59 -14.53 -13.55 1.40
CA THR A 59 -15.73 -14.40 1.44
C THR A 59 -15.52 -15.64 2.31
N ALA A 60 -14.27 -16.02 2.56
CA ALA A 60 -13.88 -17.15 3.41
C ALA A 60 -12.53 -16.89 4.08
N GLY A 61 -12.21 -17.67 5.10
CA GLY A 61 -10.97 -17.60 5.85
C GLY A 61 -10.95 -16.49 6.90
N ARG A 62 -9.75 -16.18 7.40
CA ARG A 62 -9.53 -15.19 8.47
C ARG A 62 -8.48 -14.17 8.07
N TYR A 63 -8.66 -12.97 8.56
CA TYR A 63 -7.66 -11.90 8.43
C TYR A 63 -7.47 -11.19 9.79
N ARG A 64 -6.23 -11.21 10.29
CA ARG A 64 -5.83 -10.41 11.45
C ARG A 64 -4.82 -9.35 11.04
N LEU A 65 -5.10 -8.13 11.43
CA LEU A 65 -4.18 -7.00 11.31
C LEU A 65 -3.77 -6.53 12.70
N ASN A 66 -2.49 -6.55 12.98
CA ASN A 66 -1.95 -6.18 14.30
C ASN A 66 -2.62 -6.97 15.46
N GLY A 67 -2.84 -8.28 15.25
CA GLY A 67 -3.50 -9.18 16.20
C GLY A 67 -5.03 -9.04 16.28
N ARG A 68 -5.63 -8.03 15.63
CA ARG A 68 -7.09 -7.79 15.64
C ARG A 68 -7.74 -8.49 14.44
N ALA A 69 -8.77 -9.29 14.66
CA ALA A 69 -9.60 -9.87 13.60
C ALA A 69 -10.37 -8.75 12.87
N VAL A 70 -10.23 -8.68 11.55
CA VAL A 70 -10.77 -7.57 10.74
C VAL A 70 -11.74 -8.02 9.63
N GLU A 71 -11.87 -9.31 9.39
CA GLU A 71 -12.69 -9.87 8.31
C GLU A 71 -14.19 -9.64 8.47
N LYS A 72 -14.67 -9.42 9.70
CA LYS A 72 -16.10 -9.25 10.03
C LYS A 72 -16.49 -7.83 10.47
N LEU A 73 -15.58 -6.89 10.32
CA LEU A 73 -15.83 -5.51 10.75
C LEU A 73 -16.85 -4.82 9.83
N SER A 74 -17.65 -3.92 10.41
CA SER A 74 -18.52 -3.02 9.67
C SER A 74 -17.71 -2.06 8.79
N SER A 75 -18.34 -1.45 7.79
CA SER A 75 -17.68 -0.49 6.90
C SER A 75 -17.07 0.70 7.66
N SER A 76 -17.73 1.18 8.70
CA SER A 76 -17.23 2.28 9.54
C SER A 76 -15.99 1.89 10.35
N GLU A 77 -16.00 0.69 10.95
CA GLU A 77 -14.85 0.19 11.69
C GLU A 77 -13.65 -0.04 10.77
N ARG A 78 -13.88 -0.64 9.57
CA ARG A 78 -12.82 -0.80 8.55
C ARG A 78 -12.23 0.54 8.14
N ALA A 79 -13.08 1.56 7.90
CA ALA A 79 -12.61 2.91 7.54
C ALA A 79 -11.74 3.52 8.64
N THR A 80 -12.11 3.33 9.91
CA THR A 80 -11.34 3.82 11.06
C THR A 80 -9.99 3.14 11.17
N ILE A 81 -9.95 1.79 11.05
CA ILE A 81 -8.68 1.04 11.11
C ILE A 81 -7.82 1.36 9.88
N ARG A 82 -8.40 1.38 8.69
CA ARG A 82 -7.69 1.73 7.46
C ARG A 82 -6.99 3.08 7.57
N ASN A 83 -7.68 4.10 8.04
CA ASN A 83 -7.08 5.43 8.23
C ASN A 83 -5.93 5.42 9.24
N ARG A 84 -5.95 4.55 10.26
CA ARG A 84 -4.94 4.48 11.32
C ARG A 84 -3.75 3.62 10.97
N GLU A 85 -4.01 2.46 10.38
CA GLU A 85 -3.02 1.39 10.24
C GLU A 85 -2.42 1.29 8.83
N ILE A 86 -3.08 1.87 7.80
CA ILE A 86 -2.76 1.58 6.40
C ILE A 86 -2.49 2.87 5.64
N GLY A 87 -1.32 2.93 4.98
CA GLY A 87 -0.99 3.94 3.98
C GLY A 87 -1.04 3.33 2.58
N PHE A 88 -1.77 3.97 1.65
CA PHE A 88 -1.87 3.52 0.27
C PHE A 88 -1.03 4.33 -0.69
N ILE A 89 -0.31 3.63 -1.57
CA ILE A 89 0.44 4.17 -2.70
C ILE A 89 -0.12 3.51 -3.95
N PHE A 90 -0.79 4.29 -4.81
CA PHE A 90 -1.46 3.78 -6.02
C PHE A 90 -0.66 4.09 -7.27
N GLN A 91 -0.83 3.28 -8.31
CA GLN A 91 -0.26 3.47 -9.63
C GLN A 91 -0.65 4.84 -10.24
N ASN A 92 -1.90 5.26 -10.09
CA ASN A 92 -2.42 6.51 -10.64
C ASN A 92 -2.28 7.71 -9.68
N PHE A 93 -1.39 7.62 -8.66
CA PHE A 93 -1.15 8.63 -7.62
C PHE A 93 -2.40 8.96 -6.78
N ASN A 94 -3.58 9.03 -7.38
CA ASN A 94 -4.87 9.37 -6.76
C ASN A 94 -4.80 10.65 -5.91
N LEU A 95 -4.09 11.66 -6.41
CA LEU A 95 -4.09 12.99 -5.82
C LEU A 95 -5.36 13.73 -6.23
N ILE A 96 -5.90 14.52 -5.32
CA ILE A 96 -7.06 15.38 -5.59
C ILE A 96 -6.55 16.65 -6.29
N GLY A 97 -6.95 16.85 -7.55
CA GLY A 97 -6.42 17.91 -8.43
C GLY A 97 -6.68 19.33 -7.92
N ASP A 98 -7.80 19.55 -7.23
CA ASP A 98 -8.22 20.84 -6.69
C ASP A 98 -7.60 21.17 -5.33
N LEU A 99 -6.86 20.24 -4.74
CA LEU A 99 -6.11 20.44 -3.50
C LEU A 99 -4.64 20.66 -3.79
N SER A 100 -4.01 21.57 -3.04
CA SER A 100 -2.56 21.70 -3.03
C SER A 100 -1.87 20.41 -2.56
N ILE A 101 -0.57 20.31 -2.77
CA ILE A 101 0.24 19.18 -2.30
C ILE A 101 0.17 19.06 -0.78
N TYR A 102 0.25 20.20 -0.06
CA TYR A 102 0.08 20.24 1.38
C TYR A 102 -1.27 19.64 1.81
N GLU A 103 -2.37 20.08 1.20
CA GLU A 103 -3.73 19.63 1.53
C GLU A 103 -3.95 18.14 1.18
N ASN A 104 -3.40 17.66 0.06
CA ASN A 104 -3.43 16.23 -0.28
C ASN A 104 -2.78 15.37 0.82
N VAL A 105 -1.62 15.81 1.35
CA VAL A 105 -0.91 15.09 2.41
C VAL A 105 -1.58 15.28 3.77
N GLU A 106 -2.23 16.42 4.04
CA GLU A 106 -2.96 16.70 5.28
C GLU A 106 -4.25 15.86 5.41
N LEU A 107 -4.87 15.48 4.29
CA LEU A 107 -6.21 14.90 4.25
C LEU A 107 -6.44 13.70 5.22
N PRO A 108 -5.60 12.66 5.28
CA PRO A 108 -5.78 11.56 6.22
C PRO A 108 -5.73 12.00 7.69
N LEU A 109 -5.00 13.06 8.01
CA LEU A 109 -4.89 13.61 9.36
C LEU A 109 -6.14 14.39 9.76
N VAL A 110 -6.79 15.05 8.79
CA VAL A 110 -8.09 15.70 8.99
C VAL A 110 -9.14 14.66 9.40
N TYR A 111 -9.19 13.53 8.72
CA TYR A 111 -10.11 12.43 9.06
C TYR A 111 -9.81 11.76 10.40
N ARG A 112 -8.56 11.87 10.90
CA ARG A 112 -8.21 11.44 12.27
C ARG A 112 -8.67 12.40 13.36
N GLY A 113 -9.11 13.58 13.00
CA GLY A 113 -9.48 14.62 13.96
C GLY A 113 -8.29 15.27 14.67
N MET A 114 -7.08 15.21 14.09
CA MET A 114 -5.89 15.85 14.63
C MET A 114 -6.04 17.36 14.64
N THR A 115 -5.44 18.04 15.63
CA THR A 115 -5.43 19.49 15.71
C THR A 115 -4.64 20.10 14.54
N ARG A 116 -4.96 21.35 14.17
CA ARG A 116 -4.26 22.06 13.09
C ARG A 116 -2.73 22.12 13.30
N ARG A 117 -2.29 22.26 14.54
CA ARG A 117 -0.86 22.32 14.90
C ARG A 117 -0.18 20.96 14.64
N GLU A 118 -0.78 19.87 15.09
CA GLU A 118 -0.26 18.51 14.89
C GLU A 118 -0.21 18.18 13.39
N ARG A 119 -1.29 18.44 12.65
CA ARG A 119 -1.34 18.20 11.20
C ARG A 119 -0.22 18.94 10.49
N ARG A 120 -0.04 20.23 10.79
CA ARG A 120 1.00 21.05 10.18
C ARG A 120 2.39 20.47 10.40
N SER A 121 2.73 20.14 11.64
CA SER A 121 4.04 19.56 11.98
C SER A 121 4.27 18.26 11.21
N ARG A 122 3.25 17.40 11.15
CA ARG A 122 3.36 16.11 10.48
C ARG A 122 3.46 16.21 8.95
N VAL A 123 2.70 17.12 8.34
CA VAL A 123 2.78 17.35 6.88
C VAL A 123 4.14 17.91 6.50
N GLU A 124 4.67 18.89 7.25
CA GLU A 124 6.01 19.45 7.00
C GLU A 124 7.08 18.36 7.08
N GLU A 125 7.04 17.50 8.11
CA GLU A 125 7.95 16.37 8.30
C GLU A 125 7.92 15.37 7.13
N VAL A 126 6.73 14.90 6.74
CA VAL A 126 6.66 13.88 5.67
C VAL A 126 6.97 14.43 4.28
N LEU A 127 6.66 15.72 4.01
CA LEU A 127 7.06 16.38 2.78
C LEU A 127 8.57 16.55 2.69
N GLU A 128 9.25 16.84 3.80
CA GLU A 128 10.71 16.88 3.86
C GLU A 128 11.31 15.50 3.59
N ARG A 129 10.77 14.46 4.21
CA ARG A 129 11.22 13.07 4.04
C ARG A 129 11.16 12.57 2.59
N VAL A 130 10.19 13.04 1.81
CA VAL A 130 10.08 12.70 0.37
C VAL A 130 10.66 13.79 -0.55
N HIS A 131 11.38 14.77 -0.01
CA HIS A 131 11.99 15.89 -0.73
C HIS A 131 11.01 16.77 -1.53
N MET A 132 9.79 16.97 -0.99
CA MET A 132 8.72 17.73 -1.65
C MET A 132 8.31 19.02 -0.90
N SER A 133 9.03 19.43 0.15
CA SER A 133 8.71 20.63 0.94
C SER A 133 8.60 21.91 0.10
N HIS A 134 9.47 22.05 -0.92
CA HIS A 134 9.50 23.20 -1.82
C HIS A 134 8.27 23.28 -2.76
N ARG A 135 7.52 22.18 -2.90
CA ARG A 135 6.31 22.05 -3.72
C ARG A 135 5.00 22.09 -2.93
N ALA A 136 5.05 22.29 -1.61
CA ALA A 136 3.87 22.19 -0.73
C ALA A 136 2.65 23.02 -1.18
N LYS A 137 2.88 24.18 -1.80
CA LYS A 137 1.82 25.09 -2.28
C LYS A 137 1.41 24.86 -3.74
N HIS A 138 2.07 23.92 -4.44
CA HIS A 138 1.72 23.59 -5.82
C HIS A 138 0.50 22.66 -5.86
N PHE A 139 -0.08 22.52 -7.06
CA PHE A 139 -1.16 21.60 -7.34
C PHE A 139 -0.64 20.39 -8.15
N PRO A 140 -1.32 19.22 -8.10
CA PRO A 140 -0.85 18.01 -8.78
C PRO A 140 -0.50 18.21 -10.27
N MET A 141 -1.31 18.99 -11.00
CA MET A 141 -1.08 19.28 -12.43
C MET A 141 0.23 20.03 -12.73
N GLN A 142 0.87 20.62 -11.74
CA GLN A 142 2.12 21.35 -11.86
C GLN A 142 3.36 20.47 -11.59
N LEU A 143 3.14 19.17 -11.31
CA LEU A 143 4.18 18.23 -10.94
C LEU A 143 4.39 17.18 -12.04
N SER A 144 5.64 16.72 -12.17
CA SER A 144 5.96 15.52 -12.95
C SER A 144 5.36 14.28 -12.31
N GLY A 145 5.22 13.17 -13.04
CA GLY A 145 4.70 11.90 -12.51
C GLY A 145 5.50 11.40 -11.30
N GLY A 146 6.83 11.49 -11.34
CA GLY A 146 7.68 11.09 -10.22
C GLY A 146 7.48 11.98 -8.98
N GLU A 147 7.29 13.30 -9.16
CA GLU A 147 6.95 14.21 -8.06
C GLU A 147 5.56 13.89 -7.47
N GLN A 148 4.56 13.62 -8.34
CA GLN A 148 3.22 13.22 -7.89
C GLN A 148 3.26 11.92 -7.08
N GLN A 149 4.07 10.94 -7.50
CA GLN A 149 4.22 9.69 -6.77
C GLN A 149 4.89 9.90 -5.40
N ARG A 150 5.93 10.73 -5.31
CA ARG A 150 6.51 11.09 -4.02
C ARG A 150 5.50 11.76 -3.08
N VAL A 151 4.62 12.60 -3.61
CA VAL A 151 3.52 13.18 -2.82
C VAL A 151 2.52 12.12 -2.37
N ALA A 152 2.19 11.15 -3.23
CA ALA A 152 1.33 10.02 -2.86
C ALA A 152 1.98 9.18 -1.73
N VAL A 153 3.30 8.97 -1.77
CA VAL A 153 4.07 8.35 -0.67
C VAL A 153 3.98 9.20 0.60
N ALA A 154 4.18 10.52 0.54
CA ALA A 154 4.05 11.41 1.69
C ALA A 154 2.65 11.33 2.32
N ARG A 155 1.60 11.33 1.50
CA ARG A 155 0.22 11.16 1.96
C ARG A 155 0.01 9.82 2.67
N ALA A 156 0.58 8.75 2.14
CA ALA A 156 0.52 7.42 2.75
C ALA A 156 1.21 7.40 4.12
N LEU A 157 2.35 8.09 4.27
CA LEU A 157 3.13 8.19 5.50
C LEU A 157 2.52 9.13 6.55
N ALA A 158 1.71 10.11 6.13
CA ALA A 158 1.23 11.19 6.99
C ALA A 158 0.61 10.67 8.29
N GLY A 159 -0.17 9.61 8.19
CA GLY A 159 -0.83 8.99 9.32
C GLY A 159 0.06 8.11 10.20
N ASP A 160 1.35 7.97 9.96
CA ASP A 160 2.20 7.00 10.66
C ASP A 160 1.60 5.58 10.66
N PRO A 161 1.35 4.99 9.49
CA PRO A 161 0.65 3.72 9.38
C PRO A 161 1.56 2.56 9.80
N SER A 162 0.94 1.46 10.28
CA SER A 162 1.65 0.23 10.57
C SER A 162 2.14 -0.49 9.31
N ILE A 163 1.48 -0.23 8.16
CA ILE A 163 1.78 -0.88 6.88
C ILE A 163 1.56 0.08 5.70
N LEU A 164 2.46 0.03 4.74
CA LEU A 164 2.32 0.68 3.44
C LEU A 164 1.91 -0.37 2.40
N LEU A 165 0.83 -0.13 1.69
CA LEU A 165 0.35 -0.96 0.59
C LEU A 165 0.59 -0.23 -0.73
N ALA A 166 1.46 -0.77 -1.59
CA ALA A 166 1.81 -0.18 -2.86
C ALA A 166 1.24 -1.01 -4.02
N ASP A 167 0.33 -0.42 -4.80
CA ASP A 167 -0.27 -1.01 -5.98
C ASP A 167 0.45 -0.50 -7.24
N GLU A 168 1.34 -1.30 -7.78
CA GLU A 168 2.15 -0.98 -8.97
C GLU A 168 2.75 0.45 -8.94
N PRO A 169 3.53 0.81 -7.90
CA PRO A 169 3.89 2.20 -7.59
C PRO A 169 4.71 2.89 -8.67
N THR A 170 5.22 2.15 -9.64
CA THR A 170 6.04 2.64 -10.75
C THR A 170 5.37 2.51 -12.12
N GLY A 171 4.16 1.94 -12.19
CA GLY A 171 3.53 1.56 -13.45
C GLY A 171 3.23 2.72 -14.43
N ASN A 172 3.13 3.95 -13.94
CA ASN A 172 2.90 5.15 -14.74
C ASN A 172 4.13 6.07 -14.81
N LEU A 173 5.32 5.55 -14.48
CA LEU A 173 6.55 6.32 -14.46
C LEU A 173 7.53 5.84 -15.54
N ASP A 174 8.34 6.76 -16.04
CA ASP A 174 9.55 6.36 -16.77
C ASP A 174 10.55 5.65 -15.85
N THR A 175 11.51 4.96 -16.44
CA THR A 175 12.47 4.12 -15.72
C THR A 175 13.20 4.90 -14.61
N ARG A 176 13.68 6.12 -14.89
CA ARG A 176 14.44 6.94 -13.94
C ARG A 176 13.59 7.36 -12.74
N ASN A 177 12.36 7.82 -12.99
CA ASN A 177 11.43 8.19 -11.92
C ASN A 177 10.95 6.97 -11.14
N GLY A 178 10.78 5.83 -11.82
CA GLY A 178 10.46 4.54 -11.18
C GLY A 178 11.54 4.11 -10.21
N GLU A 179 12.81 4.10 -10.62
CA GLU A 179 13.96 3.81 -9.75
C GLU A 179 13.99 4.73 -8.54
N ALA A 180 13.86 6.05 -8.73
CA ALA A 180 13.86 7.01 -7.62
C ALA A 180 12.71 6.79 -6.61
N VAL A 181 11.55 6.28 -7.03
CA VAL A 181 10.46 5.90 -6.13
C VAL A 181 10.78 4.60 -5.40
N MET A 182 11.41 3.63 -6.07
CA MET A 182 11.81 2.38 -5.43
C MET A 182 12.91 2.61 -4.40
N ASP A 183 13.89 3.46 -4.70
CA ASP A 183 14.92 3.88 -3.74
C ASP A 183 14.29 4.53 -2.49
N LEU A 184 13.28 5.40 -2.68
CA LEU A 184 12.55 5.98 -1.56
C LEU A 184 11.82 4.91 -0.73
N LEU A 185 11.18 3.92 -1.36
CA LEU A 185 10.54 2.82 -0.62
C LEU A 185 11.55 1.96 0.14
N ALA A 186 12.72 1.70 -0.46
CA ALA A 186 13.81 0.98 0.20
C ALA A 186 14.32 1.75 1.43
N GLU A 187 14.54 3.07 1.29
CA GLU A 187 14.91 3.94 2.42
C GLU A 187 13.85 3.89 3.54
N LEU A 188 12.57 3.96 3.19
CA LEU A 188 11.48 3.86 4.17
C LEU A 188 11.49 2.51 4.90
N HIS A 189 11.80 1.43 4.19
CA HIS A 189 11.95 0.10 4.79
C HIS A 189 13.15 0.05 5.75
N GLU A 190 14.29 0.61 5.39
CA GLU A 190 15.47 0.72 6.28
C GLU A 190 15.16 1.48 7.57
N TYR A 191 14.25 2.46 7.52
CA TYR A 191 13.72 3.15 8.71
C TYR A 191 12.61 2.40 9.45
N GLY A 192 12.37 1.12 9.10
CA GLY A 192 11.48 0.21 9.81
C GLY A 192 10.03 0.19 9.32
N SER A 193 9.72 0.82 8.17
CA SER A 193 8.38 0.71 7.58
C SER A 193 8.11 -0.72 7.09
N THR A 194 6.91 -1.24 7.34
CA THR A 194 6.44 -2.49 6.73
C THR A 194 5.81 -2.15 5.38
N ILE A 195 6.24 -2.82 4.31
CA ILE A 195 5.77 -2.54 2.95
C ILE A 195 5.27 -3.82 2.29
N ILE A 196 4.06 -3.79 1.74
CA ILE A 196 3.58 -4.81 0.81
C ILE A 196 3.37 -4.14 -0.54
N MET A 197 4.13 -4.56 -1.52
CA MET A 197 4.04 -4.07 -2.89
C MET A 197 3.49 -5.14 -3.81
N VAL A 198 2.51 -4.83 -4.63
CA VAL A 198 2.15 -5.65 -5.78
C VAL A 198 2.78 -5.09 -7.04
N THR A 199 3.37 -5.94 -7.85
CA THR A 199 3.99 -5.55 -9.11
C THR A 199 3.98 -6.71 -10.10
N HIS A 200 4.00 -6.38 -11.38
CA HIS A 200 4.27 -7.34 -12.45
C HIS A 200 5.70 -7.19 -13.00
N ASP A 201 6.46 -6.21 -12.51
CA ASP A 201 7.85 -5.96 -12.93
C ASP A 201 8.83 -6.59 -11.95
N ALA A 202 9.44 -7.71 -12.38
CA ALA A 202 10.41 -8.43 -11.58
C ALA A 202 11.69 -7.63 -11.26
N ARG A 203 11.97 -6.53 -11.98
CA ARG A 203 13.09 -5.63 -11.67
C ARG A 203 12.86 -4.92 -10.35
N PHE A 204 11.64 -4.45 -10.13
CA PHE A 204 11.27 -3.71 -8.92
C PHE A 204 10.97 -4.64 -7.73
N ALA A 205 10.51 -5.86 -7.99
CA ALA A 205 10.34 -6.85 -6.93
C ALA A 205 11.65 -7.20 -6.20
N LYS A 206 12.80 -7.02 -6.83
CA LYS A 206 14.12 -7.25 -6.22
C LYS A 206 14.47 -6.29 -5.07
N HIS A 207 13.78 -5.16 -4.94
CA HIS A 207 13.94 -4.25 -3.79
C HIS A 207 13.32 -4.81 -2.51
N ALA A 208 12.38 -5.75 -2.63
CA ALA A 208 11.79 -6.41 -1.50
C ALA A 208 12.71 -7.50 -0.94
N VAL A 209 12.67 -7.66 0.39
CA VAL A 209 13.41 -8.73 1.08
C VAL A 209 12.81 -10.10 0.79
N ARG A 210 11.51 -10.14 0.52
CA ARG A 210 10.75 -11.36 0.28
C ARG A 210 9.82 -11.15 -0.91
N ALA A 211 9.85 -12.08 -1.87
CA ALA A 211 8.98 -12.06 -3.04
C ALA A 211 8.09 -13.30 -3.05
N ILE A 212 6.78 -13.10 -3.27
CA ILE A 212 5.76 -14.15 -3.25
C ILE A 212 5.05 -14.16 -4.59
N GLY A 213 5.03 -15.31 -5.25
CA GLY A 213 4.31 -15.52 -6.50
C GLY A 213 2.81 -15.71 -6.24
N LEU A 214 1.96 -15.03 -6.99
CA LEU A 214 0.50 -15.23 -7.04
C LEU A 214 0.09 -15.66 -8.45
N LEU A 215 -0.58 -16.81 -8.56
CA LEU A 215 -1.09 -17.36 -9.81
C LEU A 215 -2.50 -17.92 -9.59
N ASP A 216 -3.45 -17.54 -10.44
CA ASP A 216 -4.85 -18.01 -10.40
C ASP A 216 -5.48 -17.94 -9.01
N GLY A 217 -5.17 -16.87 -8.26
CA GLY A 217 -5.69 -16.63 -6.93
C GLY A 217 -5.05 -17.46 -5.81
N GLN A 218 -3.90 -18.10 -6.05
CA GLN A 218 -3.16 -18.91 -5.08
C GLN A 218 -1.70 -18.45 -4.97
N LEU A 219 -1.11 -18.57 -3.77
CA LEU A 219 0.32 -18.39 -3.59
C LEU A 219 1.04 -19.63 -4.13
N VAL A 220 2.05 -19.44 -4.99
CA VAL A 220 2.71 -20.56 -5.71
C VAL A 220 4.19 -20.68 -5.43
N ASP A 221 4.87 -19.59 -5.10
CA ASP A 221 6.33 -19.57 -4.87
C ASP A 221 6.69 -18.47 -3.87
N GLU A 222 7.73 -18.70 -3.10
CA GLU A 222 8.24 -17.75 -2.14
C GLU A 222 9.76 -17.71 -2.21
N ARG A 223 10.33 -16.52 -2.41
CA ARG A 223 11.77 -16.28 -2.51
C ARG A 223 12.19 -15.23 -1.48
N ILE A 224 13.24 -15.54 -0.73
CA ILE A 224 13.89 -14.61 0.20
C ILE A 224 15.17 -14.09 -0.47
N ALA A 225 15.37 -12.77 -0.45
CA ALA A 225 16.58 -12.18 -1.02
C ALA A 225 17.82 -12.64 -0.22
N ALA A 226 18.89 -13.00 -0.95
CA ALA A 226 20.13 -13.50 -0.35
C ALA A 226 20.84 -12.50 0.59
N SER A 227 20.43 -11.23 0.58
CA SER A 227 20.96 -10.18 1.45
C SER A 227 20.26 -10.08 2.82
N ALA A 228 19.28 -10.94 3.11
CA ALA A 228 18.51 -10.93 4.36
C ALA A 228 18.99 -12.03 5.36
N LEU A 229 20.06 -12.76 5.03
CA LEU A 229 20.75 -13.73 5.88
C LEU A 229 22.11 -13.19 6.32
#